data_9e9ac6db5f1206edc8e6348adabda8fc
#
_entry.id   9e9ac6db5f1206edc8e6348adabda8fc
#
_cell.length_a   1.000
_cell.length_b   1.000
_cell.length_c   1.000
_cell.angle_alpha   90.00
_cell.angle_beta   90.00
_cell.angle_gamma   90.00
#
_symmetry.space_group_name_H-M   'P 1'
#
loop_
_entity.id
_entity.type
_entity.pdbx_description
1 polymer ?
#
loop_
_entity_poly.entity_id
_entity_poly.type
_entity_poly.pdbx_seq_one_letter_code
_entity_poly.pdbx_strand_id
1 'polypeptide(L)'
;MKNPLKNKKGFSYDLTCVCILVVMMLVAAAMQYAFIYHIAREQQNETQLKLDSYVTRYAVSKYDALKQGEPWDDYIDRNDLVDGAYTLLGFPRIITLEYREPVAVDGKYVMSRPTIYAMAGDAFGVYVEYEITIPFELFNMEIAEITVPITIVSQFKQK
;
A
#
# COMPACT_ATOMS: atom_id res chain seq x y z
N MET A 1 -20.37 62.72 -18.03
CA MET A 1 -20.39 61.37 -17.51
C MET A 1 -19.18 60.64 -18.07
N LYS A 2 -18.15 60.32 -17.22
CA LYS A 2 -16.95 59.57 -17.64
C LYS A 2 -17.26 58.07 -17.54
N ASN A 3 -17.12 57.36 -18.66
CA ASN A 3 -17.31 55.91 -18.71
C ASN A 3 -16.30 55.17 -17.81
N PRO A 4 -16.74 54.37 -16.83
CA PRO A 4 -15.84 53.64 -15.90
C PRO A 4 -15.12 52.44 -16.51
N LEU A 5 -15.34 52.13 -17.78
CA LEU A 5 -14.84 50.90 -18.44
C LEU A 5 -13.47 51.05 -19.14
N LYS A 6 -12.67 52.08 -18.83
CA LYS A 6 -11.37 52.32 -19.50
C LYS A 6 -10.14 51.88 -18.71
N ASN A 7 -10.28 51.12 -17.65
CA ASN A 7 -9.11 50.63 -16.91
C ASN A 7 -8.74 49.16 -17.28
N LYS A 8 -8.45 48.96 -18.59
CA LYS A 8 -8.01 47.65 -19.11
C LYS A 8 -6.68 47.14 -18.52
N LYS A 9 -5.89 48.06 -17.90
CA LYS A 9 -4.59 47.69 -17.31
C LYS A 9 -4.72 47.03 -15.93
N GLY A 10 -5.73 47.36 -15.12
CA GLY A 10 -5.97 46.70 -13.83
C GLY A 10 -6.46 45.27 -13.98
N PHE A 11 -7.41 45.05 -14.90
CA PHE A 11 -7.98 43.72 -15.13
C PHE A 11 -6.95 42.67 -15.63
N SER A 12 -5.92 43.09 -16.37
CA SER A 12 -4.84 42.25 -16.86
C SER A 12 -3.95 41.76 -15.71
N TYR A 13 -3.68 42.58 -14.68
CA TYR A 13 -2.86 42.22 -13.52
C TYR A 13 -3.58 41.25 -12.62
N ASP A 14 -4.84 41.48 -12.32
CA ASP A 14 -5.66 40.60 -11.49
C ASP A 14 -5.81 39.22 -12.14
N LEU A 15 -6.04 39.16 -13.45
CA LEU A 15 -6.11 37.91 -14.20
C LEU A 15 -4.78 37.13 -14.14
N THR A 16 -3.65 37.83 -14.27
CA THR A 16 -2.32 37.19 -14.20
C THR A 16 -2.07 36.62 -12.81
N CYS A 17 -2.41 37.34 -11.74
CA CYS A 17 -2.29 36.81 -10.37
C CYS A 17 -3.15 35.56 -10.16
N VAL A 18 -4.39 35.57 -10.64
CA VAL A 18 -5.28 34.40 -10.54
C VAL A 18 -4.70 33.21 -11.32
N CYS A 19 -4.19 33.41 -12.53
CA CYS A 19 -3.54 32.35 -13.30
C CYS A 19 -2.33 31.76 -12.58
N ILE A 20 -1.48 32.57 -11.96
CA ILE A 20 -0.33 32.10 -11.19
C ILE A 20 -0.79 31.26 -10.00
N LEU A 21 -1.79 31.73 -9.26
CA LEU A 21 -2.34 30.97 -8.13
C LEU A 21 -2.89 29.60 -8.57
N VAL A 22 -3.64 29.56 -9.67
CA VAL A 22 -4.17 28.29 -10.20
C VAL A 22 -3.03 27.34 -10.59
N VAL A 23 -2.00 27.83 -11.26
CA VAL A 23 -0.83 27.02 -11.62
C VAL A 23 -0.12 26.50 -10.37
N MET A 24 0.08 27.32 -9.35
CA MET A 24 0.68 26.89 -8.09
C MET A 24 -0.16 25.81 -7.38
N MET A 25 -1.48 25.95 -7.37
CA MET A 25 -2.36 24.92 -6.82
C MET A 25 -2.26 23.59 -7.58
N LEU A 26 -2.20 23.63 -8.91
CA LEU A 26 -2.03 22.42 -9.73
C LEU A 26 -0.68 21.72 -9.46
N VAL A 27 0.39 22.49 -9.34
CA VAL A 27 1.71 21.96 -9.00
C VAL A 27 1.70 21.35 -7.61
N ALA A 28 1.11 22.00 -6.62
CA ALA A 28 0.99 21.47 -5.27
C ALA A 28 0.19 20.14 -5.26
N ALA A 29 -0.93 20.09 -5.96
CA ALA A 29 -1.74 18.86 -6.08
C ALA A 29 -0.97 17.72 -6.77
N ALA A 30 -0.21 18.03 -7.83
CA ALA A 30 0.63 17.05 -8.52
C ALA A 30 1.75 16.50 -7.62
N MET A 31 2.37 17.36 -6.80
CA MET A 31 3.37 16.93 -5.81
C MET A 31 2.77 16.03 -4.75
N GLN A 32 1.61 16.35 -4.23
CA GLN A 32 0.91 15.49 -3.25
C GLN A 32 0.53 14.13 -3.86
N TYR A 33 0.04 14.11 -5.07
CA TYR A 33 -0.25 12.85 -5.76
C TYR A 33 1.01 11.98 -5.93
N ALA A 34 2.13 12.59 -6.33
CA ALA A 34 3.41 11.88 -6.45
C ALA A 34 3.88 11.34 -5.10
N PHE A 35 3.69 12.07 -4.01
CA PHE A 35 4.02 11.65 -2.66
C PHE A 35 3.18 10.43 -2.21
N ILE A 36 1.86 10.46 -2.44
CA ILE A 36 0.96 9.33 -2.15
C ILE A 36 1.37 8.09 -2.93
N TYR A 37 1.66 8.24 -4.22
CA TYR A 37 2.13 7.14 -5.06
C TYR A 37 3.45 6.56 -4.54
N HIS A 38 4.37 7.39 -4.09
CA HIS A 38 5.65 6.95 -3.51
C HIS A 38 5.44 6.14 -2.23
N ILE A 39 4.62 6.62 -1.30
CA ILE A 39 4.29 5.90 -0.06
C ILE A 39 3.67 4.54 -0.38
N ALA A 40 2.71 4.49 -1.29
CA ALA A 40 2.05 3.24 -1.68
C ALA A 40 3.06 2.23 -2.27
N ARG A 41 3.96 2.69 -3.13
CA ARG A 41 5.02 1.88 -3.74
C ARG A 41 6.02 1.37 -2.70
N GLU A 42 6.46 2.24 -1.82
CA GLU A 42 7.42 1.91 -0.76
C GLU A 42 6.84 0.83 0.16
N GLN A 43 5.61 1.01 0.60
CA GLN A 43 4.90 0.04 1.44
C GLN A 43 4.69 -1.30 0.73
N GLN A 44 4.32 -1.28 -0.54
CA GLN A 44 4.19 -2.50 -1.34
C GLN A 44 5.53 -3.25 -1.42
N ASN A 45 6.61 -2.54 -1.73
CA ASN A 45 7.94 -3.14 -1.85
C ASN A 45 8.45 -3.70 -0.52
N GLU A 46 8.27 -2.96 0.59
CA GLU A 46 8.68 -3.41 1.91
C GLU A 46 7.93 -4.68 2.34
N THR A 47 6.62 -4.69 2.14
CA THR A 47 5.79 -5.86 2.45
C THR A 47 6.15 -7.05 1.55
N GLN A 48 6.40 -6.82 0.25
CA GLN A 48 6.85 -7.86 -0.69
C GLN A 48 8.16 -8.48 -0.21
N LEU A 49 9.17 -7.68 0.13
CA LEU A 49 10.48 -8.17 0.61
C LEU A 49 10.36 -8.99 1.90
N LYS A 50 9.53 -8.55 2.85
CA LYS A 50 9.27 -9.28 4.08
C LYS A 50 8.64 -10.65 3.78
N LEU A 51 7.63 -10.69 2.93
CA LEU A 51 6.94 -11.92 2.55
C LEU A 51 7.84 -12.86 1.75
N ASP A 52 8.62 -12.36 0.80
CA ASP A 52 9.56 -13.17 0.01
C ASP A 52 10.64 -13.80 0.90
N SER A 53 11.16 -13.04 1.85
CA SER A 53 12.10 -13.57 2.86
C SER A 53 11.46 -14.62 3.75
N TYR A 54 10.21 -14.43 4.15
CA TYR A 54 9.47 -15.39 4.98
C TYR A 54 9.19 -16.67 4.22
N VAL A 55 8.62 -16.60 3.02
CA VAL A 55 8.30 -17.76 2.17
C VAL A 55 9.56 -18.55 1.84
N THR A 56 10.66 -17.87 1.52
CA THR A 56 11.95 -18.52 1.25
C THR A 56 12.48 -19.25 2.49
N ARG A 57 12.43 -18.61 3.67
CA ARG A 57 12.87 -19.24 4.94
C ARG A 57 12.00 -20.45 5.30
N TYR A 58 10.70 -20.35 5.09
CA TYR A 58 9.77 -21.45 5.30
C TYR A 58 10.10 -22.62 4.36
N ALA A 59 10.38 -22.34 3.07
CA ALA A 59 10.84 -23.33 2.10
C ALA A 59 12.11 -24.04 2.54
N VAL A 60 13.12 -23.28 2.98
CA VAL A 60 14.39 -23.83 3.46
C VAL A 60 14.18 -24.74 4.66
N SER A 61 13.28 -24.40 5.59
CA SER A 61 12.98 -25.23 6.75
C SER A 61 12.33 -26.58 6.40
N LYS A 62 11.70 -26.67 5.24
CA LYS A 62 11.06 -27.90 4.71
C LYS A 62 11.89 -28.61 3.62
N TYR A 63 13.08 -28.08 3.32
CA TYR A 63 13.90 -28.52 2.19
C TYR A 63 14.27 -30.00 2.23
N ASP A 64 14.56 -30.56 3.42
CA ASP A 64 14.95 -31.96 3.56
C ASP A 64 13.80 -32.91 3.19
N ALA A 65 12.56 -32.54 3.48
CA ALA A 65 11.36 -33.27 3.06
C ALA A 65 11.15 -33.19 1.54
N LEU A 66 11.35 -32.01 0.98
CA LEU A 66 11.22 -31.75 -0.46
C LEU A 66 12.27 -32.47 -1.31
N LYS A 67 13.47 -32.65 -0.78
CA LYS A 67 14.57 -33.36 -1.44
C LYS A 67 14.26 -34.84 -1.66
N GLN A 68 13.31 -35.40 -0.92
CA GLN A 68 12.85 -36.76 -1.09
C GLN A 68 11.84 -36.94 -2.23
N GLY A 69 11.49 -35.87 -2.94
CA GLY A 69 10.62 -35.92 -4.11
C GLY A 69 9.14 -36.07 -3.78
N GLU A 70 8.75 -35.77 -2.55
CA GLU A 70 7.37 -35.85 -2.12
C GLU A 70 6.58 -34.56 -2.45
N PRO A 71 5.27 -34.66 -2.71
CA PRO A 71 4.46 -33.48 -3.07
C PRO A 71 4.43 -32.47 -1.92
N TRP A 72 4.47 -31.20 -2.27
CA TRP A 72 4.47 -30.06 -1.33
C TRP A 72 3.31 -30.07 -0.34
N ASP A 73 2.14 -30.49 -0.80
CA ASP A 73 0.90 -30.46 -0.03
C ASP A 73 0.94 -31.30 1.27
N ASP A 74 1.79 -32.34 1.32
CA ASP A 74 1.90 -33.22 2.48
C ASP A 74 2.78 -32.63 3.60
N TYR A 75 3.67 -31.68 3.28
CA TYR A 75 4.65 -31.12 4.21
C TYR A 75 4.40 -29.66 4.58
N ILE A 76 3.54 -28.96 3.84
CA ILE A 76 3.23 -27.57 4.08
C ILE A 76 1.92 -27.46 4.85
N ASP A 77 2.01 -27.07 6.11
CA ASP A 77 0.85 -26.64 6.85
C ASP A 77 0.45 -25.24 6.36
N ARG A 78 -0.64 -25.19 5.59
CA ARG A 78 -1.20 -23.94 5.05
C ARG A 78 -1.58 -22.97 6.17
N ASN A 79 -2.00 -23.50 7.31
CA ASN A 79 -2.38 -22.66 8.44
C ASN A 79 -1.14 -22.03 9.07
N ASP A 80 -0.08 -22.79 9.29
CA ASP A 80 1.19 -22.27 9.80
C ASP A 80 1.77 -21.19 8.89
N LEU A 81 1.70 -21.40 7.55
CA LEU A 81 2.18 -20.44 6.57
C LEU A 81 1.40 -19.11 6.64
N VAL A 82 0.08 -19.20 6.73
CA VAL A 82 -0.78 -18.02 6.84
C VAL A 82 -0.60 -17.32 8.19
N ASP A 83 -0.51 -18.08 9.30
CA ASP A 83 -0.34 -17.53 10.65
C ASP A 83 1.01 -16.82 10.81
N GLY A 84 2.06 -17.40 10.24
CA GLY A 84 3.37 -16.76 10.22
C GLY A 84 3.38 -15.47 9.38
N ALA A 85 2.68 -15.45 8.25
CA ALA A 85 2.54 -14.25 7.45
C ALA A 85 1.75 -13.14 8.18
N TYR A 86 0.67 -13.48 8.87
CA TYR A 86 -0.05 -12.53 9.73
C TYR A 86 0.84 -11.96 10.83
N THR A 87 1.59 -12.83 11.50
CA THR A 87 2.52 -12.42 12.57
C THR A 87 3.62 -11.51 12.05
N LEU A 88 4.16 -11.81 10.86
CA LEU A 88 5.18 -11.00 10.21
C LEU A 88 4.70 -9.58 9.88
N LEU A 89 3.43 -9.47 9.49
CA LEU A 89 2.81 -8.18 9.18
C LEU A 89 2.31 -7.44 10.42
N GLY A 90 2.47 -8.02 11.62
CA GLY A 90 2.04 -7.41 12.88
C GLY A 90 0.55 -7.59 13.19
N PHE A 91 -0.15 -8.44 12.45
CA PHE A 91 -1.56 -8.73 12.66
C PHE A 91 -1.73 -10.15 13.19
N PRO A 92 -2.08 -10.37 14.47
CA PRO A 92 -2.37 -11.71 14.96
C PRO A 92 -3.61 -12.29 14.27
N ARG A 93 -3.57 -13.56 13.93
CA ARG A 93 -4.68 -14.27 13.28
C ARG A 93 -5.93 -14.37 14.16
N ILE A 94 -5.77 -14.27 15.46
CA ILE A 94 -6.86 -14.38 16.44
C ILE A 94 -7.88 -13.26 16.18
N ILE A 95 -9.05 -13.67 15.72
CA ILE A 95 -10.20 -12.80 15.44
C ILE A 95 -10.87 -12.44 16.78
N THR A 96 -10.23 -11.61 17.56
CA THR A 96 -10.94 -10.80 18.53
C THR A 96 -11.51 -9.59 17.79
N LEU A 97 -12.74 -9.21 18.11
CA LEU A 97 -13.43 -8.05 17.50
C LEU A 97 -12.59 -6.76 17.55
N GLU A 98 -11.65 -6.69 18.47
CA GLU A 98 -10.72 -5.60 18.76
C GLU A 98 -9.69 -5.35 17.62
N TYR A 99 -9.40 -6.35 16.79
CA TYR A 99 -8.40 -6.26 15.72
C TYR A 99 -8.97 -6.00 14.32
N ARG A 100 -10.22 -5.57 14.23
CA ARG A 100 -10.83 -5.17 12.96
C ARG A 100 -10.48 -3.74 12.54
N GLU A 101 -9.93 -2.96 13.45
CA GLU A 101 -9.61 -1.56 13.19
C GLU A 101 -8.36 -1.44 12.32
N PRO A 102 -8.36 -0.50 11.37
CA PRO A 102 -7.19 -0.16 10.59
C PRO A 102 -6.08 0.35 11.51
N VAL A 103 -4.84 -0.05 11.22
CA VAL A 103 -3.67 0.32 12.02
C VAL A 103 -2.98 1.52 11.38
N ALA A 104 -2.84 2.61 12.13
CA ALA A 104 -2.03 3.75 11.70
C ALA A 104 -0.55 3.35 11.70
N VAL A 105 0.12 3.52 10.57
CA VAL A 105 1.55 3.24 10.42
C VAL A 105 2.29 4.58 10.32
N ASP A 106 3.16 4.85 11.28
CA ASP A 106 4.00 6.06 11.37
C ASP A 106 3.24 7.40 11.27
N GLY A 107 1.93 7.39 11.49
CA GLY A 107 1.08 8.59 11.38
C GLY A 107 0.92 9.15 9.96
N LYS A 108 1.46 8.47 8.94
CA LYS A 108 1.43 8.92 7.54
C LYS A 108 0.28 8.31 6.74
N TYR A 109 -0.12 7.12 7.10
CA TYR A 109 -1.20 6.39 6.45
C TYR A 109 -1.81 5.37 7.39
N VAL A 110 -2.98 4.88 7.04
CA VAL A 110 -3.70 3.84 7.77
C VAL A 110 -3.73 2.59 6.90
N MET A 111 -3.34 1.45 7.45
CA MET A 111 -3.36 0.16 6.77
C MET A 111 -4.57 -0.63 7.24
N SER A 112 -5.37 -1.15 6.30
CA SER A 112 -6.44 -2.08 6.61
C SER A 112 -5.86 -3.44 7.02
N ARG A 113 -6.64 -4.25 7.74
CA ARG A 113 -6.24 -5.61 8.05
C ARG A 113 -6.03 -6.41 6.76
N PRO A 114 -4.85 -7.05 6.55
CA PRO A 114 -4.62 -7.85 5.36
C PRO A 114 -5.50 -9.10 5.35
N THR A 115 -5.91 -9.53 4.17
CA THR A 115 -6.47 -10.84 3.90
C THR A 115 -5.39 -11.70 3.28
N ILE A 116 -5.06 -12.82 3.91
CA ILE A 116 -3.94 -13.68 3.54
C ILE A 116 -4.45 -15.07 3.18
N TYR A 117 -4.07 -15.54 2.00
CA TYR A 117 -4.38 -16.89 1.51
C TYR A 117 -3.09 -17.66 1.23
N ALA A 118 -3.05 -18.93 1.64
CA ALA A 118 -1.99 -19.83 1.20
C ALA A 118 -2.24 -20.27 -0.24
N MET A 119 -1.21 -20.18 -1.06
CA MET A 119 -1.18 -20.71 -2.42
C MET A 119 -0.56 -22.10 -2.38
N ALA A 120 -1.18 -23.05 -3.08
CA ALA A 120 -0.70 -24.42 -3.21
C ALA A 120 -0.84 -24.87 -4.67
N GLY A 121 0.06 -25.74 -5.12
CA GLY A 121 0.13 -26.24 -6.49
C GLY A 121 1.60 -26.45 -6.90
N ASP A 122 1.96 -26.13 -8.15
CA ASP A 122 3.34 -26.21 -8.67
C ASP A 122 4.32 -25.25 -7.96
N ALA A 123 3.79 -24.30 -7.21
CA ALA A 123 4.53 -23.38 -6.35
C ALA A 123 3.74 -23.17 -5.05
N PHE A 124 4.41 -23.05 -3.93
CA PHE A 124 3.75 -22.62 -2.72
C PHE A 124 4.09 -21.18 -2.38
N GLY A 125 3.22 -20.53 -1.64
CA GLY A 125 3.41 -19.15 -1.26
C GLY A 125 2.21 -18.56 -0.54
N VAL A 126 2.22 -17.25 -0.44
CA VAL A 126 1.14 -16.47 0.14
C VAL A 126 0.67 -15.40 -0.84
N TYR A 127 -0.64 -15.21 -0.86
CA TYR A 127 -1.31 -14.13 -1.54
C TYR A 127 -1.91 -13.20 -0.47
N VAL A 128 -1.59 -11.92 -0.55
CA VAL A 128 -1.96 -10.94 0.46
C VAL A 128 -2.64 -9.76 -0.21
N GLU A 129 -3.80 -9.39 0.30
CA GLU A 129 -4.56 -8.21 -0.11
C GLU A 129 -4.80 -7.31 1.10
N TYR A 130 -4.56 -6.03 0.94
CA TYR A 130 -4.90 -4.99 1.92
C TYR A 130 -5.05 -3.64 1.23
N GLU A 131 -5.58 -2.69 1.97
CA GLU A 131 -5.75 -1.32 1.51
C GLU A 131 -4.95 -0.38 2.40
N ILE A 132 -4.37 0.65 1.81
CA ILE A 132 -3.79 1.77 2.54
C ILE A 132 -4.57 3.03 2.24
N THR A 133 -4.93 3.75 3.28
CA THR A 133 -5.61 5.04 3.20
C THR A 133 -4.63 6.13 3.60
N ILE A 134 -4.40 7.07 2.69
CA ILE A 134 -3.44 8.16 2.84
C ILE A 134 -4.21 9.47 2.77
N PRO A 135 -4.06 10.38 3.77
CA PRO A 135 -4.70 11.68 3.71
C PRO A 135 -4.10 12.53 2.58
N PHE A 136 -4.96 13.13 1.79
CA PHE A 136 -4.58 14.12 0.79
C PHE A 136 -4.69 15.50 1.42
N GLU A 137 -3.54 16.10 1.71
CA GLU A 137 -3.45 17.40 2.37
C GLU A 137 -3.01 18.48 1.39
N LEU A 138 -3.68 19.62 1.41
CA LEU A 138 -3.27 20.84 0.71
C LEU A 138 -3.26 22.01 1.70
N PHE A 139 -2.13 22.70 1.80
CA PHE A 139 -1.93 23.81 2.74
C PHE A 139 -2.22 23.45 4.21
N ASN A 140 -1.79 22.25 4.66
CA ASN A 140 -2.06 21.68 5.99
C ASN A 140 -3.56 21.48 6.31
N MET A 141 -4.39 21.39 5.29
CA MET A 141 -5.79 20.99 5.42
C MET A 141 -5.99 19.68 4.70
N GLU A 142 -6.55 18.72 5.41
CA GLU A 142 -7.00 17.47 4.82
C GLU A 142 -8.21 17.75 3.93
N ILE A 143 -8.08 17.44 2.65
CA ILE A 143 -9.13 17.67 1.66
C ILE A 143 -9.87 16.38 1.34
N ALA A 144 -9.15 15.26 1.31
CA ALA A 144 -9.71 13.96 0.97
C ALA A 144 -8.82 12.83 1.53
N GLU A 145 -9.37 11.65 1.60
CA GLU A 145 -8.62 10.40 1.84
C GLU A 145 -8.53 9.62 0.54
N ILE A 146 -7.34 9.14 0.23
CA ILE A 146 -7.10 8.31 -0.96
C ILE A 146 -6.79 6.89 -0.51
N THR A 147 -7.66 5.94 -0.87
CA THR A 147 -7.47 4.52 -0.60
C THR A 147 -6.84 3.84 -1.80
N VAL A 148 -5.74 3.16 -1.58
CA VAL A 148 -4.98 2.41 -2.59
C VAL A 148 -5.02 0.93 -2.24
N PRO A 149 -5.65 0.07 -3.07
CA PRO A 149 -5.60 -1.38 -2.88
C PRO A 149 -4.20 -1.89 -3.26
N ILE A 150 -3.66 -2.77 -2.41
CA ILE A 150 -2.36 -3.42 -2.60
C ILE A 150 -2.57 -4.93 -2.63
N THR A 151 -2.04 -5.54 -3.67
CA THR A 151 -2.00 -6.99 -3.83
C THR A 151 -0.56 -7.45 -3.93
N ILE A 152 -0.19 -8.44 -3.14
CA ILE A 152 1.16 -9.00 -3.09
C ILE A 152 1.07 -10.51 -3.27
N VAL A 153 1.94 -11.04 -4.11
CA VAL A 153 2.09 -12.48 -4.35
C VAL A 153 3.53 -12.86 -4.07
N SER A 154 3.75 -13.66 -3.05
CA SER A 154 5.07 -14.21 -2.74
C SER A 154 5.04 -15.73 -2.95
N GLN A 155 5.88 -16.23 -3.87
CA GLN A 155 5.89 -17.63 -4.29
C GLN A 155 7.30 -18.19 -4.27
N PHE A 156 7.43 -19.43 -3.82
CA PHE A 156 8.61 -20.23 -3.99
C PHE A 156 8.35 -21.31 -5.07
N LYS A 157 9.16 -21.29 -6.13
CA LYS A 157 9.13 -22.31 -7.19
C LYS A 157 10.38 -23.18 -7.08
N GLN A 158 10.17 -24.48 -7.02
CA GLN A 158 11.27 -25.42 -7.17
C GLN A 158 11.70 -25.43 -8.64
N LYS A 159 13.00 -25.28 -8.90
CA LYS A 159 13.58 -25.43 -10.25
C LYS A 159 13.99 -26.87 -10.49
#